data_876be74bc03389e0e901486301970f1d
#
_entry.id   876be74bc03389e0e901486301970f1d
#
_cell.length_a   1.000
_cell.length_b   1.000
_cell.length_c   1.000
_cell.angle_alpha   90.00
_cell.angle_beta   90.00
_cell.angle_gamma   90.00
#
_symmetry.space_group_name_H-M   'P 1'
#
loop_
_entity.id
_entity.type
_entity.pdbx_description
1 polymer ?
#
loop_
_entity_poly.entity_id
_entity_poly.type
_entity_poly.pdbx_seq_one_letter_code
_entity_poly.pdbx_strand_id
1 'polypeptide(L)'
;MPSLSSPTDVEIAVAQRYSAGAQEVQPALCCPVDYDQRFLAAIPEEVLERDYGCGDPSRYLVEGDTVLDLGSGAGKICFIASQVVGAAGRVIGVDLNDDMLALARGAAPVVAQRIGHRNVEFRKGRIQDLAVDLDALDGWLASHPVTDVSTLATLEAEQRRLRAEQPLVADGSVDAVVSNCVLNLVATEHKAQLFAEIFRVLRRGGRAVISDIVSTVEVPDHLRADPELWSGCISGAYQEEAFLAAFERAGFYGVHLVKRDSTPWRVVDGIEFRSVTVIAYKGKQGECRDHGQAVIYCGPFKTVLDDDEHVFPRGVPTAVCAKSFEIYSRQPYAGAFQLLEPAVAVDPATAPLFDCAPQTAPPTPTEPASVVRRAVSGLTTAGGNATTGCC
;
A
#
# COMPACT_ATOMS: atom_id res chain seq x y z
N MET A 1 21.59 -25.85 5.56
CA MET A 1 22.06 -24.49 5.25
C MET A 1 22.43 -23.81 6.56
N PRO A 2 23.39 -22.85 6.59
CA PRO A 2 23.61 -22.05 7.80
C PRO A 2 22.34 -21.31 8.19
N SER A 3 22.10 -21.14 9.49
CA SER A 3 20.96 -20.34 9.98
C SER A 3 21.13 -18.87 9.59
N LEU A 4 20.04 -18.18 9.32
CA LEU A 4 20.05 -16.74 9.03
C LEU A 4 20.46 -15.97 10.29
N SER A 5 21.55 -15.23 10.24
CA SER A 5 22.11 -14.49 11.39
C SER A 5 22.22 -12.98 11.15
N SER A 6 22.02 -12.53 9.92
CA SER A 6 22.10 -11.12 9.54
C SER A 6 21.17 -10.78 8.38
N PRO A 7 20.82 -9.47 8.18
CA PRO A 7 20.10 -9.02 6.99
C PRO A 7 20.73 -9.45 5.66
N THR A 8 22.06 -9.52 5.60
CA THR A 8 22.80 -9.98 4.41
C THR A 8 22.56 -11.45 4.14
N ASP A 9 22.49 -12.31 5.17
CA ASP A 9 22.21 -13.75 5.00
C ASP A 9 20.80 -13.94 4.42
N VAL A 10 19.83 -13.13 4.86
CA VAL A 10 18.46 -13.10 4.33
C VAL A 10 18.46 -12.75 2.85
N GLU A 11 19.10 -11.64 2.45
CA GLU A 11 19.15 -11.22 1.04
C GLU A 11 19.80 -12.30 0.16
N ILE A 12 20.89 -12.93 0.61
CA ILE A 12 21.58 -14.01 -0.13
C ILE A 12 20.66 -15.22 -0.32
N ALA A 13 19.99 -15.69 0.74
CA ALA A 13 19.10 -16.84 0.67
C ALA A 13 17.90 -16.58 -0.27
N VAL A 14 17.30 -15.39 -0.20
CA VAL A 14 16.23 -14.97 -1.09
C VAL A 14 16.72 -14.89 -2.53
N ALA A 15 17.85 -14.20 -2.79
CA ALA A 15 18.40 -14.05 -4.12
C ALA A 15 18.69 -15.42 -4.78
N GLN A 16 19.33 -16.35 -4.07
CA GLN A 16 19.61 -17.70 -4.58
C GLN A 16 18.34 -18.47 -4.95
N ARG A 17 17.31 -18.42 -4.12
CA ARG A 17 16.05 -19.13 -4.38
C ARG A 17 15.30 -18.55 -5.57
N TYR A 18 15.20 -17.22 -5.68
CA TYR A 18 14.50 -16.58 -6.78
C TYR A 18 15.29 -16.61 -8.09
N SER A 19 16.63 -16.63 -8.07
CA SER A 19 17.44 -16.93 -9.26
C SER A 19 17.17 -18.35 -9.77
N ALA A 20 17.10 -19.35 -8.89
CA ALA A 20 16.66 -20.69 -9.29
C ALA A 20 15.22 -20.69 -9.83
N GLY A 21 14.31 -19.93 -9.20
CA GLY A 21 12.92 -19.75 -9.62
C GLY A 21 12.76 -19.07 -10.98
N ALA A 22 13.72 -18.22 -11.38
CA ALA A 22 13.74 -17.62 -12.72
C ALA A 22 14.12 -18.62 -13.82
N GLN A 23 14.80 -19.71 -13.45
CA GLN A 23 15.26 -20.74 -14.39
C GLN A 23 14.29 -21.92 -14.46
N GLU A 24 13.74 -22.33 -13.33
CA GLU A 24 12.85 -23.48 -13.18
C GLU A 24 11.71 -23.16 -12.23
N VAL A 25 10.49 -23.64 -12.57
CA VAL A 25 9.28 -23.42 -11.75
C VAL A 25 9.47 -23.98 -10.33
N GLN A 26 9.14 -23.19 -9.31
CA GLN A 26 9.21 -23.55 -7.89
C GLN A 26 7.80 -23.75 -7.31
N PRO A 27 7.21 -24.95 -7.38
CA PRO A 27 5.82 -25.17 -6.95
C PRO A 27 5.55 -24.81 -5.48
N ALA A 28 6.57 -24.90 -4.63
CA ALA A 28 6.46 -24.58 -3.20
C ALA A 28 6.28 -23.07 -2.91
N LEU A 29 6.48 -22.20 -3.90
CA LEU A 29 6.26 -20.75 -3.82
C LEU A 29 4.91 -20.33 -4.38
N CYS A 30 4.17 -21.22 -5.04
CA CYS A 30 2.93 -20.88 -5.71
C CYS A 30 1.75 -20.88 -4.73
N CYS A 31 1.08 -19.74 -4.58
CA CYS A 31 -0.25 -19.66 -3.98
C CYS A 31 -1.31 -19.66 -5.11
N PRO A 32 -2.42 -20.39 -4.97
CA PRO A 32 -3.52 -20.26 -5.92
C PRO A 32 -4.12 -18.85 -5.89
N VAL A 33 -4.03 -18.12 -6.99
CA VAL A 33 -4.61 -16.78 -7.13
C VAL A 33 -5.51 -16.75 -8.35
N ASP A 34 -6.74 -16.24 -8.18
CA ASP A 34 -7.70 -16.04 -9.25
C ASP A 34 -7.46 -14.67 -9.91
N TYR A 35 -6.63 -14.65 -10.96
CA TYR A 35 -6.41 -13.48 -11.80
C TYR A 35 -7.45 -13.39 -12.92
N ASP A 36 -7.77 -12.16 -13.34
CA ASP A 36 -8.61 -11.96 -14.54
C ASP A 36 -7.90 -12.48 -15.79
N GLN A 37 -8.44 -13.53 -16.37
CA GLN A 37 -7.88 -14.24 -17.53
C GLN A 37 -7.68 -13.33 -18.76
N ARG A 38 -8.45 -12.25 -18.87
CA ARG A 38 -8.33 -11.27 -19.96
C ARG A 38 -6.96 -10.60 -19.96
N PHE A 39 -6.42 -10.29 -18.78
CA PHE A 39 -5.11 -9.67 -18.65
C PHE A 39 -3.96 -10.66 -18.82
N LEU A 40 -4.17 -11.95 -18.50
CA LEU A 40 -3.14 -12.97 -18.65
C LEU A 40 -2.83 -13.30 -20.12
N ALA A 41 -3.81 -13.17 -21.01
CA ALA A 41 -3.65 -13.51 -22.42
C ALA A 41 -2.54 -12.73 -23.16
N ALA A 42 -2.21 -11.53 -22.67
CA ALA A 42 -1.14 -10.72 -23.25
C ALA A 42 0.26 -11.09 -22.71
N ILE A 43 0.36 -11.85 -21.63
CA ILE A 43 1.61 -12.16 -20.92
C ILE A 43 2.19 -13.47 -21.46
N PRO A 44 3.52 -13.55 -21.73
CA PRO A 44 4.17 -14.80 -22.09
C PRO A 44 4.04 -15.88 -21.01
N GLU A 45 3.89 -17.14 -21.41
CA GLU A 45 3.69 -18.27 -20.50
C GLU A 45 4.83 -18.42 -19.49
N GLU A 46 6.07 -18.23 -19.91
CA GLU A 46 7.23 -18.30 -19.02
C GLU A 46 7.20 -17.29 -17.87
N VAL A 47 6.59 -16.10 -18.06
CA VAL A 47 6.37 -15.12 -16.99
C VAL A 47 5.27 -15.61 -16.03
N LEU A 48 4.18 -16.19 -16.58
CA LEU A 48 3.07 -16.70 -15.77
C LEU A 48 3.50 -17.86 -14.88
N GLU A 49 4.35 -18.75 -15.39
CA GLU A 49 4.83 -19.93 -14.69
C GLU A 49 5.88 -19.62 -13.62
N ARG A 50 6.65 -18.53 -13.79
CA ARG A 50 7.76 -18.15 -12.91
C ARG A 50 7.47 -16.91 -12.05
N ASP A 51 6.19 -16.68 -11.78
CA ASP A 51 5.74 -15.64 -10.86
C ASP A 51 5.12 -16.24 -9.60
N TYR A 52 5.54 -15.74 -8.45
CA TYR A 52 5.29 -16.30 -7.14
C TYR A 52 4.56 -15.29 -6.24
N GLY A 53 3.24 -15.17 -6.41
CA GLY A 53 2.40 -14.24 -5.64
C GLY A 53 1.33 -14.96 -4.83
N CYS A 54 0.73 -14.26 -3.87
CA CYS A 54 -0.33 -14.78 -3.00
C CYS A 54 -1.65 -13.99 -3.11
N GLY A 55 -1.68 -12.95 -3.94
CA GLY A 55 -2.86 -12.10 -4.15
C GLY A 55 -2.84 -11.40 -5.50
N ASP A 56 -3.85 -10.57 -5.74
CA ASP A 56 -3.96 -9.73 -6.93
C ASP A 56 -4.19 -8.27 -6.53
N PRO A 57 -3.12 -7.53 -6.21
CA PRO A 57 -3.24 -6.11 -5.85
C PRO A 57 -3.63 -5.22 -7.04
N SER A 58 -3.50 -5.71 -8.29
CA SER A 58 -3.82 -4.95 -9.49
C SER A 58 -5.32 -4.60 -9.62
N ARG A 59 -6.20 -5.37 -8.96
CA ARG A 59 -7.65 -5.12 -8.93
C ARG A 59 -8.05 -3.76 -8.33
N TYR A 60 -7.16 -3.14 -7.58
CA TYR A 60 -7.39 -1.87 -6.88
C TYR A 60 -6.69 -0.69 -7.54
N LEU A 61 -6.16 -0.89 -8.74
CA LEU A 61 -5.61 0.15 -9.59
C LEU A 61 -6.71 0.81 -10.42
N VAL A 62 -6.46 2.05 -10.87
CA VAL A 62 -7.38 2.79 -11.72
C VAL A 62 -6.68 3.30 -12.97
N GLU A 63 -7.45 3.57 -14.01
CA GLU A 63 -6.94 4.12 -15.27
C GLU A 63 -6.15 5.42 -15.02
N GLY A 64 -5.00 5.54 -15.65
CA GLY A 64 -4.12 6.70 -15.53
C GLY A 64 -3.15 6.69 -14.35
N ASP A 65 -3.22 5.71 -13.43
CA ASP A 65 -2.28 5.62 -12.31
C ASP A 65 -0.83 5.50 -12.78
N THR A 66 0.07 6.15 -12.04
CA THR A 66 1.49 5.81 -12.00
C THR A 66 1.70 4.81 -10.87
N VAL A 67 2.05 3.57 -11.21
CA VAL A 67 2.14 2.43 -10.29
C VAL A 67 3.61 2.07 -10.06
N LEU A 68 3.96 1.79 -8.81
CA LEU A 68 5.21 1.15 -8.43
C LEU A 68 4.92 -0.26 -7.90
N ASP A 69 5.51 -1.28 -8.51
CA ASP A 69 5.44 -2.67 -8.07
C ASP A 69 6.74 -3.06 -7.36
N LEU A 70 6.64 -3.41 -6.08
CA LEU A 70 7.76 -3.77 -5.22
C LEU A 70 8.00 -5.28 -5.26
N GLY A 71 9.22 -5.67 -5.66
CA GLY A 71 9.58 -7.07 -5.91
C GLY A 71 8.84 -7.60 -7.12
N SER A 72 9.00 -6.92 -8.25
CA SER A 72 8.24 -7.19 -9.48
C SER A 72 8.49 -8.58 -10.10
N GLY A 73 9.55 -9.26 -9.67
CA GLY A 73 9.90 -10.59 -10.18
C GLY A 73 9.97 -10.63 -11.71
N ALA A 74 9.33 -11.64 -12.32
CA ALA A 74 9.21 -11.80 -13.77
C ALA A 74 8.25 -10.77 -14.43
N GLY A 75 7.58 -9.92 -13.65
CA GLY A 75 6.79 -8.79 -14.14
C GLY A 75 5.30 -9.05 -14.32
N LYS A 76 4.73 -10.18 -13.86
CA LYS A 76 3.31 -10.50 -14.07
C LYS A 76 2.38 -9.39 -13.56
N ILE A 77 2.55 -8.92 -12.33
CA ILE A 77 1.71 -7.84 -11.76
C ILE A 77 1.91 -6.54 -12.54
N CYS A 78 3.16 -6.19 -12.93
CA CYS A 78 3.42 -5.03 -13.78
C CYS A 78 2.68 -5.10 -15.11
N PHE A 79 2.62 -6.27 -15.77
CA PHE A 79 1.94 -6.43 -17.06
C PHE A 79 0.41 -6.43 -16.95
N ILE A 80 -0.13 -6.94 -15.82
CA ILE A 80 -1.56 -6.78 -15.52
C ILE A 80 -1.86 -5.31 -15.24
N ALA A 81 -1.08 -4.66 -14.36
CA ALA A 81 -1.23 -3.25 -14.02
C ALA A 81 -1.17 -2.34 -15.26
N SER A 82 -0.24 -2.61 -16.20
CA SER A 82 -0.13 -1.89 -17.47
C SER A 82 -1.44 -1.85 -18.25
N GLN A 83 -2.15 -2.96 -18.29
CA GLN A 83 -3.43 -3.07 -18.99
C GLN A 83 -4.57 -2.38 -18.21
N VAL A 84 -4.53 -2.42 -16.86
CA VAL A 84 -5.51 -1.76 -16.00
C VAL A 84 -5.38 -0.24 -16.08
N VAL A 85 -4.14 0.28 -15.98
CA VAL A 85 -3.91 1.74 -15.98
C VAL A 85 -3.99 2.35 -17.38
N GLY A 86 -3.92 1.52 -18.43
CA GLY A 86 -4.04 1.95 -19.83
C GLY A 86 -2.84 2.77 -20.33
N ALA A 87 -2.94 3.25 -21.56
CA ALA A 87 -1.85 3.94 -22.24
C ALA A 87 -1.45 5.29 -21.59
N ALA A 88 -2.33 5.91 -20.82
CA ALA A 88 -2.06 7.15 -20.10
C ALA A 88 -1.37 6.92 -18.74
N GLY A 89 -1.44 5.70 -18.19
CA GLY A 89 -0.78 5.32 -16.97
C GLY A 89 0.67 4.89 -17.20
N ARG A 90 1.38 4.64 -16.08
CA ARG A 90 2.78 4.19 -16.08
C ARG A 90 2.99 3.13 -15.00
N VAL A 91 3.81 2.13 -15.28
CA VAL A 91 4.16 1.09 -14.32
C VAL A 91 5.68 1.00 -14.19
N ILE A 92 6.17 1.01 -12.96
CA ILE A 92 7.57 0.86 -12.59
C ILE A 92 7.68 -0.41 -11.75
N GLY A 93 8.35 -1.44 -12.25
CA GLY A 93 8.71 -2.63 -11.47
C GLY A 93 10.10 -2.45 -10.86
N VAL A 94 10.23 -2.72 -9.56
CA VAL A 94 11.52 -2.73 -8.87
C VAL A 94 11.79 -4.13 -8.33
N ASP A 95 12.93 -4.68 -8.66
CA ASP A 95 13.43 -5.95 -8.12
C ASP A 95 14.95 -5.89 -7.89
N LEU A 96 15.45 -6.75 -7.01
CA LEU A 96 16.89 -6.88 -6.74
C LEU A 96 17.52 -7.99 -7.60
N ASN A 97 16.73 -8.97 -8.04
CA ASN A 97 17.20 -10.18 -8.69
C ASN A 97 17.42 -9.97 -10.20
N ASP A 98 18.66 -10.11 -10.67
CA ASP A 98 19.02 -9.90 -12.07
C ASP A 98 18.34 -10.91 -13.02
N ASP A 99 18.19 -12.18 -12.61
CA ASP A 99 17.59 -13.22 -13.45
C ASP A 99 16.07 -12.95 -13.64
N MET A 100 15.38 -12.53 -12.57
CA MET A 100 13.98 -12.13 -12.64
C MET A 100 13.79 -10.87 -13.50
N LEU A 101 14.66 -9.86 -13.31
CA LEU A 101 14.64 -8.64 -14.14
C LEU A 101 14.93 -8.93 -15.62
N ALA A 102 15.81 -9.89 -15.92
CA ALA A 102 16.07 -10.29 -17.29
C ALA A 102 14.82 -10.89 -17.97
N LEU A 103 14.07 -11.75 -17.27
CA LEU A 103 12.79 -12.28 -17.74
C LEU A 103 11.78 -11.15 -17.98
N ALA A 104 11.60 -10.26 -17.01
CA ALA A 104 10.64 -9.16 -17.09
C ALA A 104 10.98 -8.19 -18.24
N ARG A 105 12.26 -7.78 -18.33
CA ARG A 105 12.77 -6.90 -19.40
C ARG A 105 12.65 -7.55 -20.78
N GLY A 106 12.88 -8.87 -20.87
CA GLY A 106 12.72 -9.65 -22.13
C GLY A 106 11.26 -9.76 -22.57
N ALA A 107 10.33 -9.91 -21.65
CA ALA A 107 8.90 -10.03 -21.94
C ALA A 107 8.23 -8.69 -22.29
N ALA A 108 8.73 -7.57 -21.78
CA ALA A 108 8.10 -6.25 -21.91
C ALA A 108 7.82 -5.83 -23.37
N PRO A 109 8.70 -6.01 -24.37
CA PRO A 109 8.41 -5.68 -25.76
C PRO A 109 7.27 -6.52 -26.35
N VAL A 110 7.19 -7.81 -25.98
CA VAL A 110 6.15 -8.74 -26.46
C VAL A 110 4.79 -8.32 -25.91
N VAL A 111 4.72 -8.03 -24.61
CA VAL A 111 3.49 -7.55 -23.97
C VAL A 111 3.08 -6.22 -24.57
N ALA A 112 4.00 -5.27 -24.71
CA ALA A 112 3.72 -3.95 -25.31
C ALA A 112 3.14 -4.07 -26.74
N GLN A 113 3.66 -4.99 -27.55
CA GLN A 113 3.12 -5.26 -28.88
C GLN A 113 1.68 -5.83 -28.82
N ARG A 114 1.40 -6.73 -27.88
CA ARG A 114 0.08 -7.38 -27.73
C ARG A 114 -0.99 -6.41 -27.24
N ILE A 115 -0.63 -5.50 -26.31
CA ILE A 115 -1.57 -4.54 -25.72
C ILE A 115 -1.64 -3.20 -26.46
N GLY A 116 -0.72 -2.95 -27.40
CA GLY A 116 -0.71 -1.74 -28.26
C GLY A 116 -0.10 -0.48 -27.62
N HIS A 117 0.53 -0.58 -26.45
CA HIS A 117 1.23 0.56 -25.81
C HIS A 117 2.42 0.09 -24.95
N ARG A 118 3.34 1.02 -24.66
CA ARG A 118 4.55 0.77 -23.88
C ARG A 118 4.60 1.73 -22.69
N ASN A 119 4.24 1.25 -21.50
CA ASN A 119 4.17 2.04 -20.28
C ASN A 119 4.76 1.31 -19.06
N VAL A 120 5.51 0.21 -19.26
CA VAL A 120 6.18 -0.55 -18.21
C VAL A 120 7.68 -0.38 -18.32
N GLU A 121 8.35 -0.15 -17.21
CA GLU A 121 9.81 -0.19 -17.07
C GLU A 121 10.21 -0.98 -15.84
N PHE A 122 11.40 -1.62 -15.88
CA PHE A 122 11.95 -2.42 -14.79
C PHE A 122 13.29 -1.86 -14.35
N ARG A 123 13.44 -1.61 -13.05
CA ARG A 123 14.60 -1.00 -12.40
C ARG A 123 15.20 -1.95 -11.36
N LYS A 124 16.53 -1.97 -11.25
CA LYS A 124 17.23 -2.75 -10.23
C LYS A 124 17.36 -1.92 -8.95
N GLY A 125 16.83 -2.44 -7.85
CA GLY A 125 16.88 -1.75 -6.57
C GLY A 125 16.40 -2.60 -5.41
N ARG A 126 16.72 -2.16 -4.19
CA ARG A 126 16.17 -2.72 -2.96
C ARG A 126 14.84 -2.07 -2.64
N ILE A 127 13.79 -2.84 -2.39
CA ILE A 127 12.47 -2.28 -2.07
C ILE A 127 12.44 -1.50 -0.74
N GLN A 128 13.35 -1.80 0.18
CA GLN A 128 13.54 -1.05 1.43
C GLN A 128 14.42 0.20 1.27
N ASP A 129 15.00 0.45 0.08
CA ASP A 129 15.81 1.63 -0.21
C ASP A 129 15.60 2.06 -1.68
N LEU A 130 14.44 2.65 -1.94
CA LEU A 130 14.03 3.11 -3.28
C LEU A 130 14.72 4.41 -3.72
N ALA A 131 15.66 4.89 -2.93
CA ALA A 131 16.44 6.07 -3.27
C ALA A 131 17.76 5.73 -3.97
N VAL A 132 18.22 4.46 -3.99
CA VAL A 132 19.46 4.07 -4.65
C VAL A 132 19.18 3.24 -5.90
N ASP A 133 19.57 3.76 -7.05
CA ASP A 133 19.58 3.03 -8.32
C ASP A 133 20.81 2.11 -8.36
N LEU A 134 20.57 0.79 -8.32
CA LEU A 134 21.66 -0.18 -8.30
C LEU A 134 22.29 -0.40 -9.69
N ASP A 135 21.55 -0.21 -10.80
CA ASP A 135 22.14 -0.24 -12.14
C ASP A 135 23.10 0.94 -12.33
N ALA A 136 22.72 2.14 -11.85
CA ALA A 136 23.60 3.32 -11.86
C ALA A 136 24.82 3.13 -10.96
N LEU A 137 24.63 2.54 -9.78
CA LEU A 137 25.72 2.26 -8.84
C LEU A 137 26.69 1.21 -9.40
N ASP A 138 26.21 0.14 -10.02
CA ASP A 138 27.01 -0.89 -10.68
C ASP A 138 27.86 -0.28 -11.83
N GLY A 139 27.23 0.62 -12.63
CA GLY A 139 27.93 1.34 -13.68
C GLY A 139 29.04 2.26 -13.15
N TRP A 140 28.80 2.93 -12.01
CA TRP A 140 29.82 3.74 -11.35
C TRP A 140 30.96 2.90 -10.78
N LEU A 141 30.66 1.76 -10.11
CA LEU A 141 31.62 0.83 -9.54
C LEU A 141 32.56 0.21 -10.60
N ALA A 142 32.09 0.03 -11.82
CA ALA A 142 32.94 -0.48 -12.91
C ALA A 142 34.17 0.38 -13.16
N SER A 143 34.09 1.70 -12.88
CA SER A 143 35.22 2.64 -13.02
C SER A 143 35.83 3.07 -11.66
N HIS A 144 35.19 2.72 -10.55
CA HIS A 144 35.59 3.10 -9.18
C HIS A 144 35.59 1.87 -8.24
N PRO A 145 36.45 0.90 -8.45
CA PRO A 145 36.46 -0.32 -7.64
C PRO A 145 36.82 -0.02 -6.19
N VAL A 146 36.14 -0.68 -5.25
CA VAL A 146 36.43 -0.57 -3.82
C VAL A 146 37.60 -1.51 -3.47
N THR A 147 38.74 -0.94 -3.13
CA THR A 147 39.97 -1.70 -2.82
C THR A 147 40.51 -1.43 -1.43
N ASP A 148 40.07 -0.36 -0.78
CA ASP A 148 40.51 0.09 0.54
C ASP A 148 39.43 0.94 1.24
N VAL A 149 39.71 1.39 2.48
CA VAL A 149 38.79 2.20 3.28
C VAL A 149 38.49 3.56 2.62
N SER A 150 39.44 4.14 1.89
CA SER A 150 39.25 5.43 1.21
C SER A 150 38.26 5.27 0.05
N THR A 151 38.40 4.23 -0.74
CA THR A 151 37.48 3.94 -1.86
C THR A 151 36.10 3.50 -1.36
N LEU A 152 36.01 2.85 -0.18
CA LEU A 152 34.73 2.59 0.50
C LEU A 152 34.03 3.89 0.89
N ALA A 153 34.74 4.87 1.46
CA ALA A 153 34.17 6.18 1.77
C ALA A 153 33.68 6.93 0.52
N THR A 154 34.35 6.74 -0.61
CA THR A 154 33.95 7.29 -1.91
C THR A 154 32.63 6.64 -2.42
N LEU A 155 32.51 5.32 -2.26
CA LEU A 155 31.25 4.59 -2.56
C LEU A 155 30.09 5.12 -1.71
N GLU A 156 30.30 5.30 -0.41
CA GLU A 156 29.27 5.88 0.48
C GLU A 156 28.89 7.30 0.09
N ALA A 157 29.85 8.11 -0.37
CA ALA A 157 29.58 9.44 -0.87
C ALA A 157 28.73 9.41 -2.15
N GLU A 158 29.02 8.50 -3.08
CA GLU A 158 28.24 8.31 -4.30
C GLU A 158 26.83 7.83 -3.99
N GLN A 159 26.65 6.87 -3.09
CA GLN A 159 25.32 6.45 -2.66
C GLN A 159 24.50 7.62 -2.06
N ARG A 160 25.14 8.48 -1.24
CA ARG A 160 24.47 9.69 -0.72
C ARG A 160 24.09 10.65 -1.84
N ARG A 161 24.94 10.83 -2.85
CA ARG A 161 24.67 11.67 -4.02
C ARG A 161 23.48 11.12 -4.82
N LEU A 162 23.47 9.83 -5.13
CA LEU A 162 22.36 9.18 -5.84
C LEU A 162 21.03 9.37 -5.11
N ARG A 163 21.01 9.15 -3.78
CA ARG A 163 19.80 9.37 -2.97
C ARG A 163 19.28 10.80 -3.02
N ALA A 164 20.18 11.78 -3.04
CA ALA A 164 19.81 13.20 -2.98
C ALA A 164 19.42 13.76 -4.36
N GLU A 165 20.12 13.36 -5.42
CA GLU A 165 20.06 14.01 -6.73
C GLU A 165 19.33 13.17 -7.78
N GLN A 166 19.40 11.84 -7.67
CA GLN A 166 18.90 10.91 -8.67
C GLN A 166 18.26 9.66 -8.02
N PRO A 167 17.26 9.82 -7.15
CA PRO A 167 16.63 8.68 -6.51
C PRO A 167 16.02 7.72 -7.53
N LEU A 168 16.13 6.41 -7.27
CA LEU A 168 15.52 5.37 -8.11
C LEU A 168 14.01 5.64 -8.32
N VAL A 169 13.33 6.00 -7.23
CA VAL A 169 11.94 6.47 -7.26
C VAL A 169 11.84 7.75 -6.43
N ALA A 170 11.43 8.85 -7.06
CA ALA A 170 11.36 10.15 -6.41
C ALA A 170 10.22 10.24 -5.38
N ASP A 171 10.34 11.20 -4.44
CA ASP A 171 9.32 11.50 -3.45
C ASP A 171 8.00 11.90 -4.11
N GLY A 172 6.88 11.34 -3.64
CA GLY A 172 5.55 11.75 -4.08
C GLY A 172 5.28 11.57 -5.58
N SER A 173 5.98 10.63 -6.23
CA SER A 173 5.97 10.47 -7.69
C SER A 173 4.99 9.42 -8.20
N VAL A 174 4.41 8.59 -7.33
CA VAL A 174 3.51 7.50 -7.72
C VAL A 174 2.12 7.62 -7.08
N ASP A 175 1.10 7.18 -7.81
CA ASP A 175 -0.30 7.16 -7.38
C ASP A 175 -0.61 5.93 -6.52
N ALA A 176 -0.02 4.81 -6.89
CA ALA A 176 -0.19 3.55 -6.20
C ALA A 176 1.14 2.80 -6.05
N VAL A 177 1.34 2.20 -4.88
CA VAL A 177 2.37 1.19 -4.64
C VAL A 177 1.69 -0.15 -4.47
N VAL A 178 2.09 -1.13 -5.26
CA VAL A 178 1.62 -2.51 -5.14
C VAL A 178 2.77 -3.43 -4.73
N SER A 179 2.44 -4.53 -4.07
CA SER A 179 3.38 -5.62 -3.81
C SER A 179 2.63 -6.93 -3.66
N ASN A 180 3.25 -8.03 -4.07
CA ASN A 180 2.62 -9.35 -4.05
C ASN A 180 3.56 -10.41 -3.47
N CYS A 181 3.43 -10.68 -2.16
CA CYS A 181 4.18 -11.70 -1.42
C CYS A 181 5.70 -11.43 -1.35
N VAL A 182 6.10 -10.21 -1.07
CA VAL A 182 7.52 -9.79 -1.10
C VAL A 182 7.99 -9.12 0.19
N LEU A 183 7.10 -8.41 0.91
CA LEU A 183 7.52 -7.68 2.11
C LEU A 183 8.07 -8.59 3.20
N ASN A 184 7.59 -9.83 3.25
CA ASN A 184 8.07 -10.86 4.17
C ASN A 184 9.49 -11.35 3.87
N LEU A 185 9.99 -11.12 2.65
CA LEU A 185 11.35 -11.48 2.26
C LEU A 185 12.41 -10.49 2.78
N VAL A 186 11.97 -9.29 3.17
CA VAL A 186 12.86 -8.26 3.73
C VAL A 186 13.23 -8.58 5.17
N ALA A 187 14.49 -8.43 5.53
CA ALA A 187 14.96 -8.63 6.90
C ALA A 187 14.19 -7.75 7.90
N THR A 188 13.93 -8.27 9.08
CA THR A 188 13.08 -7.63 10.09
C THR A 188 13.54 -6.21 10.43
N GLU A 189 14.84 -5.99 10.51
CA GLU A 189 15.48 -4.71 10.83
C GLU A 189 15.20 -3.63 9.77
N HIS A 190 14.96 -4.04 8.51
CA HIS A 190 14.72 -3.12 7.39
C HIS A 190 13.24 -2.88 7.11
N LYS A 191 12.32 -3.58 7.77
CA LYS A 191 10.89 -3.47 7.48
C LYS A 191 10.31 -2.10 7.81
N ALA A 192 10.76 -1.46 8.88
CA ALA A 192 10.32 -0.09 9.20
C ALA A 192 10.73 0.90 8.10
N GLN A 193 11.95 0.75 7.57
CA GLN A 193 12.44 1.53 6.43
C GLN A 193 11.62 1.26 5.17
N LEU A 194 11.29 0.00 4.90
CA LEU A 194 10.44 -0.38 3.76
C LEU A 194 9.10 0.37 3.78
N PHE A 195 8.38 0.37 4.92
CA PHE A 195 7.11 1.11 5.03
C PHE A 195 7.30 2.62 4.89
N ALA A 196 8.41 3.19 5.41
CA ALA A 196 8.75 4.58 5.22
C ALA A 196 9.02 4.92 3.73
N GLU A 197 9.68 4.03 2.99
CA GLU A 197 9.93 4.19 1.55
C GLU A 197 8.63 4.11 0.73
N ILE A 198 7.73 3.15 1.04
CA ILE A 198 6.39 3.08 0.43
C ILE A 198 5.65 4.41 0.64
N PHE A 199 5.71 4.93 1.87
CA PHE A 199 5.08 6.20 2.21
C PHE A 199 5.74 7.38 1.49
N ARG A 200 7.07 7.44 1.42
CA ARG A 200 7.83 8.52 0.78
C ARG A 200 7.45 8.67 -0.70
N VAL A 201 7.48 7.57 -1.46
CA VAL A 201 7.29 7.60 -2.91
C VAL A 201 5.85 7.87 -3.35
N LEU A 202 4.87 7.56 -2.51
CA LEU A 202 3.46 7.87 -2.78
C LEU A 202 3.22 9.37 -2.76
N ARG A 203 2.47 9.89 -3.75
CA ARG A 203 1.94 11.25 -3.69
C ARG A 203 0.86 11.38 -2.61
N ARG A 204 0.55 12.60 -2.20
CA ARG A 204 -0.61 12.85 -1.34
C ARG A 204 -1.90 12.40 -2.04
N GLY A 205 -2.73 11.64 -1.33
CA GLY A 205 -3.92 10.99 -1.87
C GLY A 205 -3.65 9.68 -2.61
N GLY A 206 -2.39 9.26 -2.69
CA GLY A 206 -1.99 7.95 -3.21
C GLY A 206 -2.26 6.82 -2.22
N ARG A 207 -2.15 5.58 -2.70
CA ARG A 207 -2.46 4.38 -1.91
C ARG A 207 -1.42 3.29 -2.04
N ALA A 208 -1.19 2.56 -0.96
CA ALA A 208 -0.50 1.27 -0.97
C ALA A 208 -1.54 0.15 -1.06
N VAL A 209 -1.30 -0.85 -1.90
CA VAL A 209 -2.12 -2.05 -2.05
C VAL A 209 -1.20 -3.26 -1.95
N ILE A 210 -1.16 -3.87 -0.80
CA ILE A 210 -0.17 -4.90 -0.48
C ILE A 210 -0.86 -6.22 -0.23
N SER A 211 -0.54 -7.22 -1.04
CA SER A 211 -0.91 -8.62 -0.83
C SER A 211 0.28 -9.36 -0.23
N ASP A 212 0.14 -9.92 0.97
CA ASP A 212 1.21 -10.70 1.60
C ASP A 212 0.64 -11.77 2.53
N ILE A 213 1.52 -12.65 3.01
CA ILE A 213 1.18 -13.68 3.99
C ILE A 213 1.33 -13.09 5.39
N VAL A 214 0.31 -13.31 6.23
CA VAL A 214 0.35 -12.98 7.65
C VAL A 214 0.18 -14.24 8.49
N SER A 215 0.67 -14.20 9.73
CA SER A 215 0.55 -15.27 10.72
C SER A 215 -0.50 -14.95 11.78
N THR A 216 -1.08 -15.96 12.40
CA THR A 216 -2.04 -15.79 13.51
C THR A 216 -1.37 -15.31 14.79
N VAL A 217 -0.12 -15.64 15.00
CA VAL A 217 0.71 -15.25 16.15
C VAL A 217 2.08 -14.80 15.67
N GLU A 218 2.85 -14.16 16.53
CA GLU A 218 4.23 -13.80 16.21
C GLU A 218 5.06 -15.05 15.85
N VAL A 219 5.81 -14.99 14.76
CA VAL A 219 6.65 -16.11 14.29
C VAL A 219 7.82 -16.28 15.26
N PRO A 220 8.03 -17.46 15.86
CA PRO A 220 9.10 -17.69 16.81
C PRO A 220 10.48 -17.76 16.16
N ASP A 221 11.52 -17.45 16.94
CA ASP A 221 12.90 -17.31 16.45
C ASP A 221 13.45 -18.56 15.75
N HIS A 222 13.08 -19.76 16.18
CA HIS A 222 13.54 -20.99 15.53
C HIS A 222 13.01 -21.13 14.10
N LEU A 223 11.80 -20.63 13.80
CA LEU A 223 11.28 -20.57 12.43
C LEU A 223 11.92 -19.40 11.65
N ARG A 224 12.19 -18.28 12.32
CA ARG A 224 12.87 -17.12 11.69
C ARG A 224 14.29 -17.45 11.24
N ALA A 225 14.96 -18.37 11.90
CA ALA A 225 16.31 -18.81 11.54
C ALA A 225 16.37 -19.76 10.33
N ASP A 226 15.21 -20.22 9.83
CA ASP A 226 15.14 -21.17 8.72
C ASP A 226 15.14 -20.44 7.34
N PRO A 227 16.18 -20.60 6.50
CA PRO A 227 16.27 -19.90 5.22
C PRO A 227 15.25 -20.38 4.18
N GLU A 228 14.77 -21.64 4.25
CA GLU A 228 13.76 -22.16 3.33
C GLU A 228 12.39 -21.56 3.66
N LEU A 229 12.04 -21.50 4.94
CA LEU A 229 10.81 -20.86 5.39
C LEU A 229 10.86 -19.36 5.14
N TRP A 230 12.03 -18.71 5.32
CA TRP A 230 12.15 -17.27 5.05
C TRP A 230 11.93 -16.97 3.57
N SER A 231 12.70 -17.62 2.70
CA SER A 231 12.57 -17.44 1.25
C SER A 231 11.21 -17.91 0.69
N GLY A 232 10.43 -18.65 1.48
CA GLY A 232 9.06 -19.06 1.23
C GLY A 232 7.99 -18.14 1.84
N CYS A 233 8.31 -16.90 2.21
CA CYS A 233 7.39 -15.89 2.79
C CYS A 233 6.74 -16.29 4.14
N ILE A 234 7.30 -17.27 4.87
CA ILE A 234 6.78 -17.76 6.15
C ILE A 234 7.48 -17.09 7.33
N SER A 235 8.80 -17.26 7.44
CA SER A 235 9.56 -16.82 8.62
C SER A 235 9.55 -15.31 8.85
N GLY A 236 9.50 -14.54 7.77
CA GLY A 236 9.39 -13.11 7.81
C GLY A 236 7.95 -12.58 7.90
N ALA A 237 6.93 -13.44 8.03
CA ALA A 237 5.56 -12.98 8.10
C ALA A 237 5.29 -12.13 9.36
N TYR A 238 4.53 -11.05 9.18
CA TYR A 238 3.96 -10.33 10.29
C TYR A 238 2.79 -11.10 10.91
N GLN A 239 2.60 -10.98 12.22
CA GLN A 239 1.30 -11.23 12.81
C GLN A 239 0.27 -10.24 12.24
N GLU A 240 -0.99 -10.68 12.00
CA GLU A 240 -1.99 -9.93 11.22
C GLU A 240 -2.22 -8.50 11.74
N GLU A 241 -2.40 -8.30 13.05
CA GLU A 241 -2.60 -6.96 13.62
C GLU A 241 -1.33 -6.10 13.54
N ALA A 242 -0.15 -6.71 13.76
CA ALA A 242 1.13 -6.03 13.64
C ALA A 242 1.41 -5.55 12.21
N PHE A 243 0.88 -6.27 11.21
CA PHE A 243 0.96 -5.87 9.80
C PHE A 243 0.17 -4.58 9.54
N LEU A 244 -1.08 -4.50 10.00
CA LEU A 244 -1.90 -3.28 9.89
C LEU A 244 -1.24 -2.11 10.63
N ALA A 245 -0.81 -2.34 11.87
CA ALA A 245 -0.12 -1.33 12.68
C ALA A 245 1.19 -0.84 12.06
N ALA A 246 1.85 -1.61 11.17
CA ALA A 246 3.06 -1.14 10.48
C ALA A 246 2.75 -0.02 9.48
N PHE A 247 1.60 -0.07 8.79
CA PHE A 247 1.13 1.03 7.94
C PHE A 247 0.79 2.28 8.77
N GLU A 248 0.07 2.12 9.88
CA GLU A 248 -0.29 3.24 10.77
C GLU A 248 0.96 3.93 11.31
N ARG A 249 1.95 3.16 11.80
CA ARG A 249 3.24 3.71 12.27
C ARG A 249 4.01 4.48 11.19
N ALA A 250 3.85 4.12 9.92
CA ALA A 250 4.45 4.84 8.80
C ALA A 250 3.68 6.11 8.40
N GLY A 251 2.52 6.39 9.03
CA GLY A 251 1.72 7.59 8.80
C GLY A 251 0.58 7.43 7.77
N PHE A 252 0.25 6.19 7.39
CA PHE A 252 -0.93 5.92 6.57
C PHE A 252 -2.21 6.08 7.37
N TYR A 253 -3.32 6.30 6.67
CA TYR A 253 -4.68 6.33 7.21
C TYR A 253 -5.58 5.39 6.42
N GLY A 254 -6.78 5.11 6.96
CA GLY A 254 -7.77 4.27 6.32
C GLY A 254 -7.26 2.86 6.02
N VAL A 255 -6.41 2.34 6.92
CA VAL A 255 -5.80 1.00 6.78
C VAL A 255 -6.87 -0.05 6.96
N HIS A 256 -7.11 -0.88 5.95
CA HIS A 256 -8.12 -1.93 6.03
C HIS A 256 -7.80 -3.14 5.16
N LEU A 257 -8.28 -4.28 5.60
CA LEU A 257 -8.24 -5.53 4.83
C LEU A 257 -9.34 -5.51 3.77
N VAL A 258 -8.96 -5.64 2.49
CA VAL A 258 -9.91 -5.79 1.38
C VAL A 258 -10.07 -7.24 0.95
N LYS A 259 -9.12 -8.10 1.32
CA LYS A 259 -9.18 -9.55 1.15
C LYS A 259 -8.48 -10.22 2.32
N ARG A 260 -9.06 -11.32 2.80
CA ARG A 260 -8.49 -12.24 3.77
C ARG A 260 -8.95 -13.65 3.43
N ASP A 261 -8.03 -14.55 3.16
CA ASP A 261 -8.38 -15.93 2.86
C ASP A 261 -8.87 -16.63 4.11
N SER A 262 -10.02 -17.29 4.03
CA SER A 262 -10.62 -18.02 5.15
C SER A 262 -9.83 -19.29 5.51
N THR A 263 -9.21 -19.93 4.51
CA THR A 263 -8.37 -21.11 4.68
C THR A 263 -6.90 -20.71 4.77
N PRO A 264 -6.13 -21.22 5.73
CA PRO A 264 -4.68 -20.97 5.75
C PRO A 264 -4.04 -21.55 4.49
N TRP A 265 -3.12 -20.78 3.91
CA TRP A 265 -2.27 -21.29 2.84
C TRP A 265 -1.33 -22.38 3.34
N ARG A 266 -0.81 -22.20 4.56
CA ARG A 266 0.12 -23.15 5.19
C ARG A 266 -0.05 -23.15 6.71
N VAL A 267 0.25 -24.30 7.34
CA VAL A 267 0.36 -24.43 8.79
C VAL A 267 1.75 -24.95 9.10
N VAL A 268 2.52 -24.25 9.93
CA VAL A 268 3.86 -24.62 10.37
C VAL A 268 3.91 -24.54 11.89
N ASP A 269 4.30 -25.62 12.57
CA ASP A 269 4.32 -25.71 14.04
C ASP A 269 3.00 -25.27 14.73
N GLY A 270 1.87 -25.55 14.07
CA GLY A 270 0.54 -25.16 14.55
C GLY A 270 0.17 -23.70 14.32
N ILE A 271 1.06 -22.90 13.74
CA ILE A 271 0.82 -21.51 13.35
C ILE A 271 0.20 -21.48 11.95
N GLU A 272 -0.93 -20.82 11.81
CA GLU A 272 -1.58 -20.64 10.51
C GLU A 272 -1.04 -19.40 9.80
N PHE A 273 -0.74 -19.57 8.50
CA PHE A 273 -0.29 -18.51 7.59
C PHE A 273 -1.33 -18.32 6.49
N ARG A 274 -1.77 -17.06 6.29
CA ARG A 274 -2.87 -16.70 5.37
C ARG A 274 -2.47 -15.57 4.44
N SER A 275 -2.99 -15.59 3.23
CA SER A 275 -2.94 -14.43 2.34
C SER A 275 -3.95 -13.38 2.78
N VAL A 276 -3.49 -12.13 2.82
CA VAL A 276 -4.30 -10.93 3.00
C VAL A 276 -3.96 -9.89 1.95
N THR A 277 -4.91 -9.00 1.64
CA THR A 277 -4.63 -7.78 0.88
C THR A 277 -5.08 -6.59 1.70
N VAL A 278 -4.16 -5.65 1.92
CA VAL A 278 -4.36 -4.41 2.67
C VAL A 278 -4.35 -3.23 1.71
N ILE A 279 -5.26 -2.28 1.92
CA ILE A 279 -5.16 -0.94 1.33
C ILE A 279 -4.90 0.07 2.44
N ALA A 280 -4.01 1.02 2.18
CA ALA A 280 -3.66 2.11 3.07
C ALA A 280 -3.40 3.39 2.26
N TYR A 281 -3.75 4.56 2.80
CA TYR A 281 -3.73 5.81 2.05
C TYR A 281 -2.75 6.83 2.67
N LYS A 282 -2.12 7.65 1.81
CA LYS A 282 -1.28 8.77 2.24
C LYS A 282 -2.06 10.09 2.09
N GLY A 283 -2.15 10.92 3.16
CA GLY A 283 -2.91 12.18 3.06
C GLY A 283 -2.88 13.08 4.29
N LYS A 284 -2.40 12.60 5.44
CA LYS A 284 -2.43 13.35 6.71
C LYS A 284 -1.35 14.44 6.86
N GLN A 285 -0.47 14.63 5.85
CA GLN A 285 0.66 15.56 5.93
C GLN A 285 0.21 17.01 5.77
N GLY A 286 0.95 17.91 6.42
CA GLY A 286 0.74 19.35 6.37
C GLY A 286 -0.10 19.88 7.53
N GLU A 287 -0.21 21.21 7.60
CA GLU A 287 -0.94 21.92 8.64
C GLU A 287 -2.46 21.69 8.53
N CYS A 288 -3.12 21.68 9.68
CA CYS A 288 -4.57 21.72 9.74
C CYS A 288 -5.04 23.17 9.61
N ARG A 289 -5.56 23.57 8.46
CA ARG A 289 -6.07 24.90 8.19
C ARG A 289 -7.60 24.91 8.18
N ASP A 290 -8.17 25.99 8.70
CA ASP A 290 -9.62 26.19 8.76
C ASP A 290 -10.08 26.91 7.49
N HIS A 291 -10.73 26.15 6.59
CA HIS A 291 -11.39 26.70 5.41
C HIS A 291 -12.89 26.90 5.63
N GLY A 292 -13.39 26.86 6.88
CA GLY A 292 -14.80 26.97 7.19
C GLY A 292 -15.64 25.78 6.71
N GLN A 293 -15.02 24.62 6.52
CA GLN A 293 -15.63 23.40 5.99
C GLN A 293 -16.17 22.52 7.12
N ALA A 294 -17.22 21.76 6.81
CA ALA A 294 -17.79 20.78 7.73
C ALA A 294 -18.21 19.52 6.99
N VAL A 295 -18.43 18.44 7.74
CA VAL A 295 -18.94 17.18 7.21
C VAL A 295 -20.12 16.67 8.04
N ILE A 296 -20.99 15.86 7.43
CA ILE A 296 -22.07 15.15 8.13
C ILE A 296 -21.88 13.67 7.88
N TYR A 297 -21.69 12.90 8.95
CA TYR A 297 -21.67 11.43 8.84
C TYR A 297 -23.09 10.92 8.53
N CYS A 298 -23.21 10.13 7.44
CA CYS A 298 -24.52 9.71 6.91
C CYS A 298 -25.06 8.41 7.56
N GLY A 299 -24.27 7.68 8.29
CA GLY A 299 -24.66 6.41 8.90
C GLY A 299 -23.88 5.20 8.32
N PRO A 300 -24.20 3.96 8.77
CA PRO A 300 -25.41 3.54 9.52
C PRO A 300 -25.28 3.67 11.04
N PHE A 301 -24.09 3.82 11.60
CA PHE A 301 -23.89 3.85 13.05
C PHE A 301 -24.38 5.15 13.70
N LYS A 302 -24.65 5.13 15.00
CA LYS A 302 -25.06 6.34 15.73
C LYS A 302 -23.94 7.38 15.78
N THR A 303 -22.70 6.89 15.93
CA THR A 303 -21.48 7.71 16.00
C THR A 303 -20.32 6.87 15.49
N VAL A 304 -19.36 7.50 14.82
CA VAL A 304 -18.07 6.88 14.44
C VAL A 304 -16.92 7.76 14.89
N LEU A 305 -15.75 7.16 14.97
CA LEU A 305 -14.47 7.85 15.12
C LEU A 305 -13.66 7.64 13.85
N ASP A 306 -12.83 8.62 13.51
CA ASP A 306 -11.79 8.44 12.51
C ASP A 306 -10.48 7.95 13.15
N ASP A 307 -9.44 7.78 12.34
CA ASP A 307 -8.12 7.31 12.77
C ASP A 307 -7.38 8.30 13.71
N ASP A 308 -7.87 9.53 13.84
CA ASP A 308 -7.34 10.59 14.72
C ASP A 308 -8.28 10.86 15.90
N GLU A 309 -9.22 9.92 16.18
CA GLU A 309 -10.19 9.96 17.28
C GLU A 309 -11.19 11.13 17.22
N HIS A 310 -11.38 11.76 16.05
CA HIS A 310 -12.45 12.74 15.87
C HIS A 310 -13.80 12.04 15.89
N VAL A 311 -14.78 12.63 16.59
CA VAL A 311 -16.11 12.05 16.83
C VAL A 311 -17.11 12.61 15.86
N PHE A 312 -17.79 11.73 15.11
CA PHE A 312 -18.83 12.11 14.13
C PHE A 312 -20.18 11.47 14.48
N PRO A 313 -21.08 12.19 15.17
CA PRO A 313 -22.45 11.74 15.37
C PRO A 313 -23.21 11.78 14.03
N ARG A 314 -24.05 10.75 13.78
CA ARG A 314 -24.85 10.68 12.54
C ARG A 314 -25.79 11.88 12.39
N GLY A 315 -25.76 12.51 11.22
CA GLY A 315 -26.63 13.63 10.86
C GLY A 315 -26.26 14.96 11.50
N VAL A 316 -25.13 15.05 12.20
CA VAL A 316 -24.67 16.29 12.87
C VAL A 316 -23.55 16.92 12.04
N PRO A 317 -23.71 18.20 11.60
CA PRO A 317 -22.60 18.92 10.97
C PRO A 317 -21.43 19.06 11.95
N THR A 318 -20.27 18.62 11.55
CA THR A 318 -19.03 18.66 12.34
C THR A 318 -17.98 19.43 11.55
N ALA A 319 -17.48 20.53 12.12
CA ALA A 319 -16.39 21.30 11.50
C ALA A 319 -15.11 20.46 11.43
N VAL A 320 -14.39 20.58 10.32
CA VAL A 320 -13.15 19.83 10.06
C VAL A 320 -12.12 20.73 9.37
N CYS A 321 -10.85 20.44 9.56
CA CYS A 321 -9.80 21.12 8.81
C CYS A 321 -9.83 20.75 7.31
N ALA A 322 -9.27 21.59 6.47
CA ALA A 322 -9.21 21.36 5.02
C ALA A 322 -8.62 20.02 4.63
N LYS A 323 -7.62 19.53 5.39
CA LYS A 323 -7.00 18.22 5.18
C LYS A 323 -7.99 17.08 5.44
N SER A 324 -8.70 17.08 6.56
CA SER A 324 -9.71 16.07 6.88
C SER A 324 -10.89 16.12 5.90
N PHE A 325 -11.30 17.31 5.48
CA PHE A 325 -12.33 17.48 4.45
C PHE A 325 -11.93 16.80 3.13
N GLU A 326 -10.68 16.98 2.68
CA GLU A 326 -10.14 16.29 1.51
C GLU A 326 -10.12 14.77 1.70
N ILE A 327 -9.71 14.27 2.88
CA ILE A 327 -9.67 12.84 3.22
C ILE A 327 -11.08 12.24 3.14
N TYR A 328 -12.10 12.88 3.72
CA TYR A 328 -13.48 12.36 3.72
C TYR A 328 -14.18 12.44 2.36
N SER A 329 -13.65 13.24 1.43
CA SER A 329 -14.13 13.28 0.04
C SER A 329 -13.69 12.08 -0.81
N ARG A 330 -12.70 11.31 -0.34
CA ARG A 330 -12.02 10.23 -1.08
C ARG A 330 -12.19 8.88 -0.41
N GLN A 331 -11.80 7.82 -1.13
CA GLN A 331 -11.69 6.49 -0.54
C GLN A 331 -10.66 6.48 0.62
N PRO A 332 -10.93 5.69 1.69
CA PRO A 332 -12.06 4.75 1.86
C PRO A 332 -13.36 5.40 2.35
N TYR A 333 -13.37 6.70 2.65
CA TYR A 333 -14.48 7.39 3.32
C TYR A 333 -15.52 7.99 2.35
N ALA A 334 -15.24 8.01 1.04
CA ALA A 334 -16.15 8.53 0.04
C ALA A 334 -17.56 7.90 0.14
N GLY A 335 -18.58 8.75 0.25
CA GLY A 335 -19.98 8.32 0.43
C GLY A 335 -20.41 8.10 1.90
N ALA A 336 -19.48 7.99 2.85
CA ALA A 336 -19.82 7.92 4.28
C ALA A 336 -20.16 9.30 4.86
N PHE A 337 -19.65 10.37 4.24
CA PHE A 337 -19.83 11.75 4.68
C PHE A 337 -20.45 12.61 3.57
N GLN A 338 -21.41 13.48 3.96
CA GLN A 338 -21.84 14.63 3.15
C GLN A 338 -20.89 15.79 3.42
N LEU A 339 -20.32 16.36 2.38
CA LEU A 339 -19.39 17.48 2.44
C LEU A 339 -20.17 18.81 2.44
N LEU A 340 -19.79 19.73 3.32
CA LEU A 340 -20.38 21.07 3.44
C LEU A 340 -19.28 22.11 3.23
N GLU A 341 -19.37 22.82 2.11
CA GLU A 341 -18.51 23.97 1.82
C GLU A 341 -18.99 25.22 2.56
N PRO A 342 -18.11 26.16 2.90
CA PRO A 342 -18.50 27.42 3.53
C PRO A 342 -19.32 28.28 2.57
N ALA A 343 -20.27 29.08 3.12
CA ALA A 343 -21.06 30.02 2.32
C ALA A 343 -20.21 31.12 1.66
N VAL A 344 -19.07 31.44 2.26
CA VAL A 344 -18.09 32.39 1.73
C VAL A 344 -16.74 31.64 1.67
N ALA A 345 -16.13 31.58 0.49
CA ALA A 345 -14.83 30.93 0.30
C ALA A 345 -13.76 31.58 1.16
N VAL A 346 -12.97 30.76 1.84
CA VAL A 346 -11.78 31.18 2.63
C VAL A 346 -10.56 31.04 1.73
N ASP A 347 -9.74 32.10 1.68
CA ASP A 347 -8.46 32.06 0.95
C ASP A 347 -7.48 31.08 1.66
N PRO A 348 -7.04 29.99 0.99
CA PRO A 348 -6.12 29.03 1.58
C PRO A 348 -4.82 29.63 2.10
N ALA A 349 -4.32 30.71 1.47
CA ALA A 349 -3.07 31.35 1.85
C ALA A 349 -3.14 32.09 3.19
N THR A 350 -4.33 32.55 3.56
CA THR A 350 -4.58 33.34 4.78
C THR A 350 -5.41 32.62 5.84
N ALA A 351 -5.86 31.38 5.52
CA ALA A 351 -6.67 30.57 6.42
C ALA A 351 -5.97 30.33 7.78
N PRO A 352 -6.67 30.52 8.90
CA PRO A 352 -6.11 30.26 10.22
C PRO A 352 -5.84 28.78 10.45
N LEU A 353 -5.09 28.45 11.50
CA LEU A 353 -4.94 27.07 11.94
C LEU A 353 -6.26 26.57 12.54
N PHE A 354 -6.58 25.33 12.24
CA PHE A 354 -7.71 24.61 12.83
C PHE A 354 -7.22 23.79 14.03
N ASP A 355 -7.94 23.85 15.14
CA ASP A 355 -7.68 23.02 16.32
C ASP A 355 -8.26 21.61 16.06
N CYS A 356 -7.40 20.66 15.74
CA CYS A 356 -7.75 19.25 15.52
C CYS A 356 -7.61 18.41 16.80
N ALA A 357 -7.55 19.02 18.00
CA ALA A 357 -7.52 18.26 19.23
C ALA A 357 -8.80 17.39 19.34
N PRO A 358 -8.68 16.09 19.76
CA PRO A 358 -9.84 15.26 19.97
C PRO A 358 -10.85 15.96 20.89
N GLN A 359 -12.10 16.10 20.45
CA GLN A 359 -13.14 16.67 21.30
C GLN A 359 -13.49 15.62 22.38
N THR A 360 -12.98 15.80 23.57
CA THR A 360 -13.14 14.88 24.71
C THR A 360 -14.57 14.83 25.29
N ALA A 361 -15.49 15.66 24.81
CA ALA A 361 -16.94 15.53 25.08
C ALA A 361 -17.74 16.15 23.93
N PRO A 362 -18.93 15.61 23.57
CA PRO A 362 -19.84 16.36 22.73
C PRO A 362 -20.16 17.67 23.44
N PRO A 363 -20.28 18.82 22.74
CA PRO A 363 -20.70 20.05 23.36
C PRO A 363 -22.00 19.80 24.10
N THR A 364 -22.05 20.13 25.39
CA THR A 364 -23.30 20.14 26.15
C THR A 364 -24.29 20.99 25.35
N PRO A 365 -25.48 20.49 25.03
CA PRO A 365 -26.45 21.30 24.30
C PRO A 365 -26.69 22.60 25.08
N THR A 366 -26.06 23.68 24.67
CA THR A 366 -26.55 25.01 25.06
C THR A 366 -27.97 25.08 24.57
N GLU A 367 -28.89 25.46 25.45
CA GLU A 367 -30.31 25.54 25.16
C GLU A 367 -30.57 26.07 23.76
N PRO A 368 -31.40 25.41 22.94
CA PRO A 368 -31.66 25.83 21.58
C PRO A 368 -32.25 27.24 21.59
N ALA A 369 -31.53 28.19 21.03
CA ALA A 369 -32.16 29.42 20.55
C ALA A 369 -33.36 28.96 19.72
N SER A 370 -34.56 29.36 20.10
CA SER A 370 -35.87 28.95 19.60
C SER A 370 -35.86 28.65 18.09
N VAL A 371 -35.78 27.38 17.74
CA VAL A 371 -36.03 26.93 16.38
C VAL A 371 -37.54 26.99 16.17
N VAL A 372 -38.00 28.00 15.46
CA VAL A 372 -39.37 28.10 14.97
C VAL A 372 -39.62 26.86 14.09
N ARG A 373 -40.24 25.83 14.67
CA ARG A 373 -40.82 24.73 13.90
C ARG A 373 -41.92 25.30 13.03
N ARG A 374 -41.67 25.50 11.75
CA ARG A 374 -42.74 25.60 10.77
C ARG A 374 -43.41 24.24 10.68
N ALA A 375 -44.59 24.12 11.27
CA ALA A 375 -45.45 22.98 11.09
C ALA A 375 -45.85 22.91 9.60
N VAL A 376 -45.44 21.85 8.92
CA VAL A 376 -46.03 21.45 7.65
C VAL A 376 -47.30 20.70 8.02
N SER A 377 -48.43 21.43 8.00
CA SER A 377 -49.76 20.87 8.09
C SER A 377 -50.12 20.21 6.76
N GLY A 378 -50.36 18.91 6.78
CA GLY A 378 -51.03 18.21 5.69
C GLY A 378 -50.44 16.88 5.32
N LEU A 379 -50.73 15.83 6.10
CA LEU A 379 -50.92 14.47 5.61
C LEU A 379 -51.89 13.75 6.54
N THR A 380 -53.07 13.47 6.01
CA THR A 380 -54.15 12.72 6.64
C THR A 380 -53.74 11.28 6.86
N THR A 381 -53.99 10.79 8.06
CA THR A 381 -53.83 9.41 8.51
C THR A 381 -54.85 8.48 7.80
N ALA A 382 -54.33 7.38 7.22
CA ALA A 382 -55.11 6.18 7.04
C ALA A 382 -54.48 5.10 7.94
N GLY A 383 -55.31 4.55 8.82
CA GLY A 383 -54.88 3.60 9.84
C GLY A 383 -54.59 2.22 9.30
N GLY A 384 -53.78 1.51 10.03
CA GLY A 384 -53.48 0.07 9.83
C GLY A 384 -52.62 -0.45 10.97
N ASN A 385 -53.25 -1.12 11.90
CA ASN A 385 -52.59 -1.94 12.95
C ASN A 385 -51.73 -3.05 12.36
N ALA A 386 -50.51 -3.22 12.81
CA ALA A 386 -49.86 -4.53 12.98
C ALA A 386 -48.68 -4.42 13.95
N THR A 387 -48.81 -5.18 15.00
CA THR A 387 -47.87 -5.47 16.08
C THR A 387 -46.73 -6.40 15.61
N THR A 388 -45.68 -6.36 16.42
CA THR A 388 -44.56 -7.33 16.60
C THR A 388 -43.30 -7.01 15.79
N GLY A 389 -42.24 -6.74 16.47
CA GLY A 389 -41.28 -7.51 17.24
C GLY A 389 -39.92 -7.20 16.70
N CYS A 390 -39.11 -6.47 17.46
CA CYS A 390 -37.66 -6.35 17.27
C CYS A 390 -36.95 -7.64 17.63
N CYS A 391 -36.00 -8.06 16.82
CA CYS A 391 -34.69 -8.56 17.23
C CYS A 391 -33.66 -7.99 16.27
#